data_702711838ea7f83776b51582f1642484
#
_entry.id   702711838ea7f83776b51582f1642484
#
_cell.length_a   1.000
_cell.length_b   1.000
_cell.length_c   1.000
_cell.angle_alpha   90.00
_cell.angle_beta   90.00
_cell.angle_gamma   90.00
#
_symmetry.space_group_name_H-M   'P 1'
#
loop_
_entity.id
_entity.type
_entity.pdbx_description
1 polymer ?
#
loop_
_entity_poly.entity_id
_entity_poly.type
_entity_poly.pdbx_seq_one_letter_code
_entity_poly.pdbx_strand_id
1 'polypeptide(L)'
;MSAGCVLGIALLGLMLTQGCAFSRGTLGDEISADAITTIKKGTSTKAEVLAALGAPDRLLQVNGRDVYQYYRYDAKAGSLLLILVNFSRLSIKSDDLFVILNREGTVEDVIASKRTDGMEFRFWPFGD
;
A
#
# COMPACT_ATOMS: atom_id res chain seq x y z
N MET A 1 -51.24 17.83 7.94
CA MET A 1 -49.85 18.22 7.82
C MET A 1 -49.69 19.08 6.58
N SER A 2 -49.17 20.29 6.71
CA SER A 2 -49.01 21.17 5.57
C SER A 2 -47.86 20.68 4.71
N ALA A 3 -47.97 20.85 3.38
CA ALA A 3 -46.94 20.42 2.42
C ALA A 3 -45.52 20.93 2.77
N GLY A 4 -45.41 22.08 3.42
CA GLY A 4 -44.17 22.63 3.92
C GLY A 4 -43.52 21.80 5.03
N CYS A 5 -44.31 21.15 5.89
CA CYS A 5 -43.76 20.30 6.96
C CYS A 5 -43.20 19.00 6.42
N VAL A 6 -43.84 18.39 5.41
CA VAL A 6 -43.37 17.19 4.73
C VAL A 6 -42.07 17.46 3.94
N LEU A 7 -42.03 18.61 3.27
CA LEU A 7 -40.83 19.02 2.54
C LEU A 7 -39.65 19.29 3.49
N GLY A 8 -39.90 19.90 4.66
CA GLY A 8 -38.88 20.13 5.68
C GLY A 8 -38.29 18.83 6.26
N ILE A 9 -39.17 17.84 6.55
CA ILE A 9 -38.75 16.52 7.06
C ILE A 9 -37.96 15.74 5.99
N ALA A 10 -38.40 15.81 4.73
CA ALA A 10 -37.69 15.17 3.62
C ALA A 10 -36.30 15.80 3.40
N LEU A 11 -36.18 17.12 3.48
CA LEU A 11 -34.90 17.83 3.36
C LEU A 11 -33.96 17.50 4.54
N LEU A 12 -34.49 17.43 5.76
CA LEU A 12 -33.72 17.03 6.95
C LEU A 12 -33.25 15.57 6.86
N GLY A 13 -34.10 14.67 6.36
CA GLY A 13 -33.75 13.26 6.13
C GLY A 13 -32.65 13.11 5.09
N LEU A 14 -32.62 13.93 4.04
CA LEU A 14 -31.60 13.93 3.03
C LEU A 14 -30.24 14.42 3.54
N MET A 15 -30.25 15.32 4.53
CA MET A 15 -29.01 15.81 5.18
C MET A 15 -28.35 14.76 6.09
N LEU A 16 -29.12 13.76 6.57
CA LEU A 16 -28.62 12.72 7.46
C LEU A 16 -27.97 11.52 6.71
N THR A 17 -28.08 11.47 5.40
CA THR A 17 -27.47 10.41 4.56
C THR A 17 -26.03 10.70 4.13
N GLN A 18 -25.40 11.71 4.74
CA GLN A 18 -24.01 12.06 4.45
C GLN A 18 -23.07 11.05 5.11
N GLY A 19 -22.28 10.35 4.33
CA GLY A 19 -21.40 9.28 4.76
C GLY A 19 -19.92 9.70 4.73
N CYS A 20 -19.22 9.44 5.84
CA CYS A 20 -17.77 9.37 5.84
C CYS A 20 -17.36 7.92 5.56
N ALA A 21 -16.63 7.66 4.48
CA ALA A 21 -16.05 6.37 4.21
C ALA A 21 -14.55 6.43 4.52
N PHE A 22 -14.10 5.52 5.37
CA PHE A 22 -12.68 5.33 5.67
C PHE A 22 -12.31 3.88 5.37
N SER A 23 -11.31 3.70 4.50
CA SER A 23 -10.80 2.39 4.13
C SER A 23 -9.31 2.31 4.34
N ARG A 24 -8.85 1.19 4.88
CA ARG A 24 -7.44 0.86 5.02
C ARG A 24 -7.22 -0.53 4.47
N GLY A 25 -6.26 -0.68 3.58
CA GLY A 25 -5.84 -1.95 3.02
C GLY A 25 -4.33 -2.12 3.14
N THR A 26 -3.90 -3.34 3.46
CA THR A 26 -2.49 -3.75 3.41
C THR A 26 -2.36 -4.88 2.41
N LEU A 27 -1.31 -4.86 1.62
CA LEU A 27 -0.95 -5.92 0.68
C LEU A 27 0.52 -6.28 0.89
N GLY A 28 0.80 -7.59 0.95
CA GLY A 28 2.13 -8.12 1.25
C GLY A 28 2.39 -8.29 2.74
N ASP A 29 3.41 -9.07 3.05
CA ASP A 29 3.82 -9.37 4.42
C ASP A 29 4.74 -8.29 4.98
N GLU A 30 4.81 -8.22 6.31
CA GLU A 30 5.72 -7.28 6.98
C GLU A 30 7.17 -7.68 6.78
N ILE A 31 7.95 -6.82 6.13
CA ILE A 31 9.38 -7.01 5.96
C ILE A 31 10.07 -6.58 7.27
N SER A 32 10.47 -7.58 8.07
CA SER A 32 11.14 -7.33 9.34
C SER A 32 12.55 -6.76 9.12
N ALA A 33 12.84 -5.63 9.76
CA ALA A 33 14.17 -5.04 9.72
C ALA A 33 15.24 -5.99 10.30
N ASP A 34 14.87 -6.76 11.33
CA ASP A 34 15.76 -7.76 11.93
C ASP A 34 16.10 -8.89 10.95
N ALA A 35 15.11 -9.36 10.19
CA ALA A 35 15.33 -10.37 9.16
C ALA A 35 16.27 -9.85 8.06
N ILE A 36 16.17 -8.59 7.66
CA ILE A 36 17.07 -7.98 6.68
C ILE A 36 18.51 -7.96 7.21
N THR A 37 18.72 -7.64 8.48
CA THR A 37 20.06 -7.55 9.08
C THR A 37 20.76 -8.91 9.20
N THR A 38 20.01 -10.02 9.20
CA THR A 38 20.58 -11.37 9.23
C THR A 38 21.17 -11.77 7.88
N ILE A 39 20.70 -11.14 6.79
CA ILE A 39 21.16 -11.46 5.43
C ILE A 39 22.45 -10.70 5.12
N LYS A 40 23.52 -11.45 4.91
CA LYS A 40 24.86 -10.90 4.64
C LYS A 40 25.23 -11.09 3.18
N LYS A 41 25.68 -10.00 2.54
CA LYS A 41 26.24 -10.03 1.18
C LYS A 41 27.47 -10.96 1.11
N GLY A 42 27.55 -11.74 0.07
CA GLY A 42 28.67 -12.64 -0.21
C GLY A 42 28.71 -13.90 0.64
N THR A 43 27.84 -14.05 1.63
CA THR A 43 27.86 -15.19 2.56
C THR A 43 26.51 -15.90 2.64
N SER A 44 25.41 -15.15 2.78
CA SER A 44 24.09 -15.78 2.92
C SER A 44 23.64 -16.47 1.64
N THR A 45 23.06 -17.65 1.84
CA THR A 45 22.57 -18.51 0.76
C THR A 45 21.09 -18.26 0.48
N LYS A 46 20.63 -18.73 -0.67
CA LYS A 46 19.20 -18.73 -1.05
C LYS A 46 18.32 -19.33 0.04
N ALA A 47 18.74 -20.45 0.66
CA ALA A 47 17.98 -21.12 1.70
C ALA A 47 17.85 -20.25 2.96
N GLU A 48 18.90 -19.54 3.34
CA GLU A 48 18.88 -18.62 4.48
C GLU A 48 17.98 -17.41 4.23
N VAL A 49 17.96 -16.88 3.01
CA VAL A 49 17.05 -15.79 2.61
C VAL A 49 15.60 -16.24 2.72
N LEU A 50 15.27 -17.44 2.19
CA LEU A 50 13.91 -17.99 2.27
C LEU A 50 13.51 -18.33 3.71
N ALA A 51 14.44 -18.76 4.55
CA ALA A 51 14.17 -19.00 5.97
C ALA A 51 13.90 -17.71 6.75
N ALA A 52 14.61 -16.62 6.43
CA ALA A 52 14.50 -15.34 7.12
C ALA A 52 13.30 -14.49 6.65
N LEU A 53 13.05 -14.46 5.34
CA LEU A 53 12.05 -13.58 4.73
C LEU A 53 10.81 -14.32 4.21
N GLY A 54 10.85 -15.66 4.15
CA GLY A 54 9.79 -16.44 3.52
C GLY A 54 9.89 -16.46 1.99
N ALA A 55 8.81 -16.90 1.34
CA ALA A 55 8.72 -16.89 -0.12
C ALA A 55 8.66 -15.46 -0.66
N PRO A 56 9.39 -15.14 -1.73
CA PRO A 56 9.32 -13.82 -2.35
C PRO A 56 7.96 -13.61 -3.03
N ASP A 57 7.48 -12.37 -3.01
CA ASP A 57 6.27 -11.97 -3.72
C ASP A 57 6.45 -12.07 -5.23
N ARG A 58 7.68 -11.84 -5.70
CA ARG A 58 8.06 -11.96 -7.09
C ARG A 58 9.48 -12.48 -7.26
N LEU A 59 9.65 -13.40 -8.21
CA LEU A 59 10.94 -13.90 -8.64
C LEU A 59 11.22 -13.40 -10.06
N LEU A 60 12.33 -12.73 -10.23
CA LEU A 60 12.83 -12.28 -11.53
C LEU A 60 14.18 -12.92 -11.80
N GLN A 61 14.44 -13.26 -13.06
CA GLN A 61 15.74 -13.77 -13.48
C GLN A 61 16.34 -12.81 -14.50
N VAL A 62 17.47 -12.23 -14.17
CA VAL A 62 18.15 -11.22 -14.99
C VAL A 62 19.61 -11.59 -15.14
N ASN A 63 20.06 -11.82 -16.38
CA ASN A 63 21.46 -12.16 -16.70
C ASN A 63 22.01 -13.35 -15.89
N GLY A 64 21.17 -14.35 -15.60
CA GLY A 64 21.56 -15.53 -14.82
C GLY A 64 21.64 -15.30 -13.31
N ARG A 65 21.14 -14.17 -12.82
CA ARG A 65 20.96 -13.86 -11.41
C ARG A 65 19.49 -13.99 -11.06
N ASP A 66 19.20 -14.51 -9.88
CA ASP A 66 17.86 -14.53 -9.32
C ASP A 66 17.65 -13.26 -8.49
N VAL A 67 16.59 -12.51 -8.78
CA VAL A 67 16.18 -11.33 -8.02
C VAL A 67 14.89 -11.64 -7.30
N TYR A 68 14.93 -11.69 -5.98
CA TYR A 68 13.79 -11.87 -5.11
C TYR A 68 13.26 -10.51 -4.71
N GLN A 69 12.00 -10.23 -5.05
CA GLN A 69 11.31 -9.03 -4.64
C GLN A 69 10.30 -9.36 -3.54
N TYR A 70 10.42 -8.65 -2.46
CA TYR A 70 9.43 -8.59 -1.36
C TYR A 70 8.87 -7.19 -1.34
N TYR A 71 7.54 -7.06 -1.22
CA TYR A 71 6.91 -5.76 -1.17
C TYR A 71 5.79 -5.72 -0.14
N ARG A 72 5.59 -4.55 0.43
CA ARG A 72 4.45 -4.25 1.27
C ARG A 72 3.85 -2.91 0.87
N TYR A 73 2.56 -2.90 0.66
CA TYR A 73 1.79 -1.69 0.40
C TYR A 73 0.81 -1.44 1.54
N ASP A 74 0.87 -0.27 2.14
CA ASP A 74 -0.12 0.26 3.06
C ASP A 74 -0.90 1.36 2.34
N ALA A 75 -2.17 1.13 2.07
CA ALA A 75 -3.08 2.10 1.47
C ALA A 75 -4.09 2.60 2.51
N LYS A 76 -4.23 3.90 2.62
CA LYS A 76 -5.24 4.56 3.44
C LYS A 76 -6.07 5.47 2.55
N ALA A 77 -7.36 5.21 2.46
CA ALA A 77 -8.30 6.03 1.74
C ALA A 77 -9.34 6.60 2.69
N GLY A 78 -9.56 7.89 2.62
CA GLY A 78 -10.63 8.56 3.33
C GLY A 78 -11.45 9.38 2.35
N SER A 79 -12.76 9.26 2.39
CA SER A 79 -13.66 10.09 1.60
C SER A 79 -14.80 10.62 2.46
N LEU A 80 -15.10 11.89 2.26
CA LEU A 80 -16.27 12.55 2.81
C LEU A 80 -17.20 12.87 1.64
N LEU A 81 -18.32 12.16 1.58
CA LEU A 81 -19.34 12.35 0.56
C LEU A 81 -20.39 13.33 1.10
N LEU A 82 -20.40 14.53 0.54
CA LEU A 82 -21.46 15.51 0.71
C LEU A 82 -22.27 15.55 -0.59
N ILE A 83 -23.57 15.88 -0.50
CA ILE A 83 -24.49 15.85 -1.66
C ILE A 83 -23.98 16.68 -2.83
N LEU A 84 -23.28 17.79 -2.56
CA LEU A 84 -22.77 18.72 -3.57
C LEU A 84 -21.26 18.71 -3.73
N VAL A 85 -20.52 18.14 -2.77
CA VAL A 85 -19.05 18.20 -2.72
C VAL A 85 -18.51 16.88 -2.23
N ASN A 86 -17.53 16.34 -2.93
CA ASN A 86 -16.83 15.12 -2.55
C ASN A 86 -15.35 15.43 -2.27
N PHE A 87 -14.89 15.07 -1.08
CA PHE A 87 -13.48 15.14 -0.69
C PHE A 87 -12.93 13.73 -0.55
N SER A 88 -11.92 13.40 -1.31
CA SER A 88 -11.24 12.11 -1.19
C SER A 88 -9.73 12.30 -1.01
N ARG A 89 -9.15 11.48 -0.16
CA ARG A 89 -7.72 11.46 0.12
C ARG A 89 -7.20 10.03 0.05
N LEU A 90 -6.19 9.82 -0.75
CA LEU A 90 -5.49 8.54 -0.86
C LEU A 90 -4.03 8.72 -0.45
N SER A 91 -3.56 7.88 0.46
CA SER A 91 -2.16 7.81 0.86
C SER A 91 -1.67 6.39 0.70
N ILE A 92 -0.62 6.20 -0.09
CA ILE A 92 0.00 4.91 -0.34
C ILE A 92 1.45 4.97 0.15
N LYS A 93 1.83 3.98 0.95
CA LYS A 93 3.22 3.74 1.34
C LYS A 93 3.63 2.40 0.77
N SER A 94 4.81 2.32 0.18
CA SER A 94 5.40 1.07 -0.27
C SER A 94 6.77 0.87 0.35
N ASP A 95 6.99 -0.33 0.85
CA ASP A 95 8.29 -0.82 1.25
C ASP A 95 8.67 -1.94 0.28
N ASP A 96 9.76 -1.79 -0.45
CA ASP A 96 10.26 -2.77 -1.41
C ASP A 96 11.66 -3.25 -0.97
N LEU A 97 11.86 -4.55 -0.98
CA LEU A 97 13.13 -5.20 -0.72
C LEU A 97 13.50 -6.09 -1.90
N PHE A 98 14.68 -5.87 -2.45
CA PHE A 98 15.25 -6.71 -3.50
C PHE A 98 16.47 -7.46 -2.96
N VAL A 99 16.46 -8.76 -3.07
CA VAL A 99 17.61 -9.63 -2.77
C VAL A 99 18.11 -10.21 -4.06
N ILE A 100 19.34 -9.87 -4.44
CA ILE A 100 19.98 -10.32 -5.66
C ILE A 100 20.89 -11.49 -5.33
N LEU A 101 20.64 -12.62 -5.94
CA LEU A 101 21.41 -13.86 -5.81
C LEU A 101 22.24 -14.09 -7.07
N ASN A 102 23.48 -14.46 -6.89
CA ASN A 102 24.35 -14.87 -8.00
C ASN A 102 23.96 -16.26 -8.54
N ARG A 103 24.65 -16.73 -9.56
CA ARG A 103 24.38 -18.04 -10.19
C ARG A 103 24.61 -19.23 -9.24
N GLU A 104 25.42 -19.06 -8.22
CA GLU A 104 25.74 -20.07 -7.22
C GLU A 104 24.70 -20.09 -6.08
N GLY A 105 23.73 -19.16 -6.07
CA GLY A 105 22.69 -19.05 -5.05
C GLY A 105 23.13 -18.33 -3.78
N THR A 106 24.20 -17.51 -3.87
CA THR A 106 24.69 -16.67 -2.78
C THR A 106 24.21 -15.23 -2.97
N VAL A 107 23.89 -14.53 -1.88
CA VAL A 107 23.44 -13.14 -1.90
C VAL A 107 24.55 -12.22 -2.42
N GLU A 108 24.33 -11.60 -3.56
CA GLU A 108 25.24 -10.62 -4.15
C GLU A 108 24.95 -9.21 -3.62
N ASP A 109 23.68 -8.84 -3.54
CA ASP A 109 23.25 -7.52 -3.03
C ASP A 109 21.86 -7.57 -2.38
N VAL A 110 21.61 -6.60 -1.49
CA VAL A 110 20.33 -6.38 -0.83
C VAL A 110 19.98 -4.90 -0.93
N ILE A 111 18.88 -4.58 -1.59
CA ILE A 111 18.43 -3.21 -1.83
C ILE A 111 17.06 -3.03 -1.17
N ALA A 112 17.00 -2.18 -0.15
CA ALA A 112 15.74 -1.80 0.50
C ALA A 112 15.35 -0.39 0.05
N SER A 113 14.12 -0.24 -0.43
CA SER A 113 13.54 1.03 -0.84
C SER A 113 12.26 1.28 -0.06
N LYS A 114 12.15 2.47 0.51
CA LYS A 114 10.92 2.96 1.13
C LYS A 114 10.39 4.12 0.33
N ARG A 115 9.19 3.96 -0.20
CA ARG A 115 8.54 4.99 -0.99
C ARG A 115 7.26 5.44 -0.29
N THR A 116 7.10 6.74 -0.14
CA THR A 116 5.86 7.35 0.28
C THR A 116 5.37 8.19 -0.88
N ASP A 117 4.40 7.67 -1.61
CA ASP A 117 3.74 8.47 -2.64
C ASP A 117 2.81 9.47 -1.99
N GLY A 118 2.90 10.71 -2.47
CA GLY A 118 2.18 11.84 -1.90
C GLY A 118 0.67 11.68 -1.95
N MET A 119 0.01 12.40 -1.08
CA MET A 119 -1.45 12.44 -1.00
C MET A 119 -2.04 13.06 -2.26
N GLU A 120 -2.85 12.30 -2.98
CA GLU A 120 -3.75 12.87 -3.98
C GLU A 120 -4.99 13.41 -3.29
N PHE A 121 -5.19 14.72 -3.37
CA PHE A 121 -6.38 15.39 -2.91
C PHE A 121 -7.26 15.69 -4.12
N ARG A 122 -8.42 15.04 -4.20
CA ARG A 122 -9.40 15.31 -5.25
C ARG A 122 -10.60 16.06 -4.68
N PHE A 123 -10.86 17.19 -5.29
CA PHE A 123 -11.99 18.04 -4.98
C PHE A 123 -12.92 18.08 -6.19
N TRP A 124 -14.05 17.39 -6.10
CA TRP A 124 -15.09 17.45 -7.14
C TRP A 124 -16.15 18.49 -6.69
N PRO A 125 -16.67 19.38 -7.56
CA PRO A 125 -16.63 19.33 -9.03
C PRO A 125 -15.52 20.14 -9.72
N PHE A 126 -14.50 20.60 -9.05
CA PHE A 126 -13.51 21.55 -9.58
C PHE A 126 -12.12 20.96 -9.89
N GLY A 127 -11.92 19.68 -9.75
CA GLY A 127 -10.64 19.02 -10.02
C GLY A 127 -10.75 17.95 -11.10
N ASP A 128 -9.80 17.96 -12.06
CA ASP A 128 -9.58 16.88 -13.03
C ASP A 128 -8.91 15.68 -12.35
#